data_bca156c9f77daf2d1fd674080c522efb
#
_entry.id   bca156c9f77daf2d1fd674080c522efb
#
_cell.length_a   1.000
_cell.length_b   1.000
_cell.length_c   1.000
_cell.angle_alpha   90.00
_cell.angle_beta   90.00
_cell.angle_gamma   90.00
#
_symmetry.space_group_name_H-M   'P 1'
#
loop_
_entity.id
_entity.type
_entity.pdbx_description
1 polymer ?
#
loop_
_entity_poly.entity_id
_entity_poly.type
_entity_poly.pdbx_seq_one_letter_code
_entity_poly.pdbx_strand_id
1 'polypeptide(L)'
;GERVEISGSDLRRDPVRLADEARSSSLFGDARHILVRANGEEAHDALKLHLEAEGEACPVLVIATSATDKSRTAKLVGGAKGTLVAMFYPPNLADMANTVRDLADRSGLRLGGDLAQRIARASGLDRRLAEAEVEKLALYLDAAPDMPRTADLEAWDAIGATSEEDGFMPLVNAALSGQAKRLPGELARLRTLALNPVGVALAFERRAAQL
;
A
#
# COMPACT_ATOMS: atom_id res chain seq x y z
N GLY A 1 19.17 -11.77 13.07
CA GLY A 1 20.30 -11.02 12.51
C GLY A 1 20.18 -9.52 12.81
N GLU A 2 21.30 -8.84 12.83
CA GLU A 2 21.37 -7.39 13.06
C GLU A 2 20.89 -6.62 11.82
N ARG A 3 19.96 -5.68 12.00
CA ARG A 3 19.49 -4.77 10.96
C ARG A 3 20.01 -3.37 11.22
N VAL A 4 20.73 -2.81 10.25
CA VAL A 4 21.15 -1.41 10.26
C VAL A 4 20.28 -0.64 9.27
N GLU A 5 19.68 0.47 9.72
CA GLU A 5 18.86 1.32 8.85
C GLU A 5 19.58 2.64 8.58
N ILE A 6 19.68 3.03 7.31
CA ILE A 6 20.37 4.26 6.88
C ILE A 6 19.40 5.04 5.97
N SER A 7 19.31 6.35 6.20
CA SER A 7 18.50 7.21 5.33
C SER A 7 19.26 7.60 4.06
N GLY A 8 18.54 7.80 2.95
CA GLY A 8 19.13 8.32 1.71
C GLY A 8 19.74 9.71 1.89
N SER A 9 19.18 10.54 2.77
CA SER A 9 19.72 11.86 3.08
C SER A 9 21.09 11.81 3.80
N ASP A 10 21.29 10.79 4.65
CA ASP A 10 22.58 10.59 5.27
C ASP A 10 23.63 10.11 4.26
N LEU A 11 23.23 9.20 3.37
CA LEU A 11 24.10 8.72 2.29
C LEU A 11 24.45 9.79 1.26
N ARG A 12 23.59 10.78 1.06
CA ARG A 12 23.92 11.96 0.23
C ARG A 12 24.99 12.82 0.86
N ARG A 13 25.01 12.92 2.21
CA ARG A 13 26.04 13.70 2.95
C ARG A 13 27.36 12.95 3.10
N ASP A 14 27.26 11.64 3.30
CA ASP A 14 28.38 10.74 3.50
C ASP A 14 28.21 9.46 2.66
N PRO A 15 28.59 9.49 1.37
CA PRO A 15 28.43 8.34 0.47
C PRO A 15 29.30 7.13 0.83
N VAL A 16 30.42 7.33 1.54
CA VAL A 16 31.34 6.24 1.90
C VAL A 16 30.74 5.34 2.98
N ARG A 17 29.90 5.90 3.82
CA ARG A 17 29.29 5.22 4.96
C ARG A 17 28.61 3.88 4.59
N LEU A 18 27.94 3.79 3.44
CA LEU A 18 27.29 2.54 3.03
C LEU A 18 28.31 1.42 2.81
N ALA A 19 29.43 1.73 2.16
CA ALA A 19 30.47 0.76 1.90
C ALA A 19 31.16 0.28 3.18
N ASP A 20 31.41 1.18 4.11
CA ASP A 20 32.02 0.90 5.41
C ASP A 20 31.10 0.06 6.29
N GLU A 21 29.83 0.45 6.41
CA GLU A 21 28.84 -0.27 7.21
C GLU A 21 28.58 -1.68 6.64
N ALA A 22 28.55 -1.82 5.33
CA ALA A 22 28.29 -3.12 4.69
C ALA A 22 29.44 -4.13 4.91
N ARG A 23 30.65 -3.64 5.17
CA ARG A 23 31.85 -4.46 5.41
C ARG A 23 32.21 -4.59 6.89
N SER A 24 31.54 -3.84 7.76
CA SER A 24 31.76 -3.98 9.19
C SER A 24 31.12 -5.26 9.72
N SER A 25 31.81 -5.93 10.63
CA SER A 25 31.31 -7.14 11.29
C SER A 25 30.34 -6.80 12.43
N SER A 26 29.36 -7.68 12.68
CA SER A 26 28.56 -7.58 13.90
C SER A 26 29.41 -7.86 15.14
N LEU A 27 29.21 -7.09 16.18
CA LEU A 27 29.90 -7.29 17.48
C LEU A 27 29.54 -8.63 18.13
N PHE A 28 28.41 -9.21 17.78
CA PHE A 28 27.91 -10.47 18.36
C PHE A 28 27.96 -11.65 17.40
N GLY A 29 28.59 -11.51 16.22
CA GLY A 29 28.73 -12.58 15.23
C GLY A 29 27.45 -12.93 14.48
N ASP A 30 26.38 -12.15 14.63
CA ASP A 30 25.12 -12.37 13.95
C ASP A 30 25.19 -12.00 12.46
N ALA A 31 24.36 -12.66 11.63
CA ALA A 31 24.14 -12.23 10.25
C ALA A 31 23.62 -10.79 10.23
N ARG A 32 24.24 -9.93 9.43
CA ARG A 32 23.93 -8.51 9.34
C ARG A 32 23.33 -8.18 7.98
N HIS A 33 22.43 -7.21 7.94
CA HIS A 33 21.93 -6.64 6.69
C HIS A 33 21.65 -5.14 6.86
N ILE A 34 21.77 -4.39 5.76
CA ILE A 34 21.50 -2.96 5.75
C ILE A 34 20.20 -2.69 4.99
N LEU A 35 19.35 -1.85 5.58
CA LEU A 35 18.17 -1.29 4.92
C LEU A 35 18.39 0.20 4.66
N VAL A 36 18.44 0.57 3.39
CA VAL A 36 18.51 1.97 2.96
C VAL A 36 17.10 2.44 2.56
N ARG A 37 16.64 3.55 3.16
CA ARG A 37 15.42 4.23 2.74
C ARG A 37 15.77 5.53 2.03
N ALA A 38 15.47 5.62 0.75
CA ALA A 38 15.75 6.77 -0.07
C ALA A 38 14.49 7.29 -0.77
N ASN A 39 14.49 8.57 -1.13
CA ASN A 39 13.50 9.16 -1.99
C ASN A 39 14.18 9.55 -3.31
N GLY A 40 14.01 8.73 -4.35
CA GLY A 40 14.68 8.94 -5.62
C GLY A 40 16.13 8.46 -5.63
N GLU A 41 17.04 9.34 -6.01
CA GLU A 41 18.45 9.01 -6.29
C GLU A 41 19.44 9.40 -5.19
N GLU A 42 18.96 9.63 -3.97
CA GLU A 42 19.79 10.09 -2.85
C GLU A 42 20.94 9.13 -2.51
N ALA A 43 20.73 7.82 -2.70
CA ALA A 43 21.72 6.80 -2.42
C ALA A 43 22.60 6.44 -3.63
N HIS A 44 22.49 7.14 -4.76
CA HIS A 44 23.18 6.78 -6.01
C HIS A 44 24.70 6.68 -5.84
N ASP A 45 25.31 7.73 -5.31
CA ASP A 45 26.77 7.80 -5.18
C ASP A 45 27.29 6.80 -4.13
N ALA A 46 26.53 6.60 -3.04
CA ALA A 46 26.85 5.61 -2.03
C ALA A 46 26.77 4.17 -2.59
N LEU A 47 25.77 3.88 -3.39
CA LEU A 47 25.65 2.58 -4.06
C LEU A 47 26.74 2.35 -5.08
N LYS A 48 27.14 3.39 -5.83
CA LYS A 48 28.26 3.30 -6.74
C LYS A 48 29.55 2.93 -6.00
N LEU A 49 29.90 3.64 -4.93
CA LEU A 49 31.06 3.35 -4.11
C LEU A 49 30.99 1.96 -3.48
N HIS A 50 29.82 1.55 -3.00
CA HIS A 50 29.62 0.22 -2.43
C HIS A 50 29.86 -0.91 -3.45
N LEU A 51 29.38 -0.74 -4.70
CA LEU A 51 29.53 -1.72 -5.77
C LEU A 51 30.98 -1.78 -6.33
N GLU A 52 31.73 -0.67 -6.26
CA GLU A 52 33.11 -0.58 -6.70
C GLU A 52 34.09 -1.06 -5.60
N ALA A 53 33.67 -1.11 -4.35
CA ALA A 53 34.55 -1.48 -3.25
C ALA A 53 34.75 -2.99 -3.16
N GLU A 54 36.00 -3.41 -2.94
CA GLU A 54 36.38 -4.81 -2.80
C GLU A 54 36.06 -5.41 -1.43
N GLY A 55 36.01 -6.74 -1.36
CA GLY A 55 35.78 -7.50 -0.13
C GLY A 55 34.32 -7.96 0.06
N GLU A 56 34.13 -8.87 0.99
CA GLU A 56 32.80 -9.37 1.34
C GLU A 56 31.98 -8.28 2.03
N ALA A 57 30.72 -8.16 1.62
CA ALA A 57 29.78 -7.22 2.20
C ALA A 57 28.49 -7.94 2.61
N CYS A 58 27.86 -7.46 3.67
CA CYS A 58 26.53 -7.96 4.04
C CYS A 58 25.48 -7.52 3.01
N PRO A 59 24.32 -8.23 2.93
CA PRO A 59 23.23 -7.84 2.03
C PRO A 59 22.75 -6.42 2.29
N VAL A 60 22.55 -5.65 1.21
CA VAL A 60 22.01 -4.28 1.24
C VAL A 60 20.66 -4.28 0.50
N LEU A 61 19.59 -3.90 1.18
CA LEU A 61 18.27 -3.69 0.62
C LEU A 61 18.00 -2.19 0.50
N VAL A 62 17.71 -1.72 -0.70
CA VAL A 62 17.41 -0.30 -0.95
C VAL A 62 15.95 -0.15 -1.33
N ILE A 63 15.20 0.66 -0.59
CA ILE A 63 13.85 1.08 -0.93
C ILE A 63 13.91 2.53 -1.40
N ALA A 64 13.63 2.76 -2.70
CA ALA A 64 13.65 4.10 -3.29
C ALA A 64 12.24 4.43 -3.83
N THR A 65 11.46 5.20 -3.07
CA THR A 65 10.02 5.39 -3.30
C THR A 65 9.67 6.19 -4.56
N SER A 66 10.56 7.04 -5.05
CA SER A 66 10.35 7.86 -6.26
C SER A 66 11.28 7.49 -7.41
N ALA A 67 12.03 6.38 -7.28
CA ALA A 67 12.86 5.88 -8.35
C ALA A 67 12.02 5.16 -9.42
N THR A 68 12.43 5.27 -10.68
CA THR A 68 11.84 4.55 -11.80
C THR A 68 12.89 3.66 -12.46
N ASP A 69 12.45 2.78 -13.36
CA ASP A 69 13.34 1.95 -14.20
C ASP A 69 14.33 2.77 -15.03
N LYS A 70 14.03 4.05 -15.27
CA LYS A 70 14.89 4.98 -16.02
C LYS A 70 15.89 5.72 -15.13
N SER A 71 15.78 5.60 -13.82
CA SER A 71 16.68 6.29 -12.88
C SER A 71 18.12 5.79 -13.02
N ARG A 72 19.09 6.67 -12.73
CA ARG A 72 20.53 6.31 -12.76
C ARG A 72 20.82 5.20 -11.76
N THR A 73 20.21 5.25 -10.59
CA THR A 73 20.37 4.25 -9.54
C THR A 73 19.88 2.87 -9.99
N ALA A 74 18.69 2.78 -10.61
CA ALA A 74 18.17 1.51 -11.11
C ALA A 74 19.05 0.92 -12.21
N LYS A 75 19.55 1.75 -13.11
CA LYS A 75 20.47 1.31 -14.17
C LYS A 75 21.83 0.86 -13.63
N LEU A 76 22.39 1.60 -12.66
CA LEU A 76 23.64 1.26 -11.98
C LEU A 76 23.53 -0.12 -11.31
N VAL A 77 22.52 -0.29 -10.46
CA VAL A 77 22.30 -1.54 -9.71
C VAL A 77 21.94 -2.68 -10.67
N GLY A 78 21.05 -2.45 -11.65
CA GLY A 78 20.62 -3.48 -12.59
C GLY A 78 21.74 -3.98 -13.53
N GLY A 79 22.81 -3.21 -13.72
CA GLY A 79 23.99 -3.59 -14.49
C GLY A 79 25.08 -4.29 -13.68
N ALA A 80 25.01 -4.30 -12.36
CA ALA A 80 26.03 -4.87 -11.48
C ALA A 80 25.81 -6.37 -11.24
N LYS A 81 26.88 -7.12 -11.00
CA LYS A 81 26.79 -8.54 -10.66
C LYS A 81 26.30 -8.74 -9.21
N GLY A 82 25.50 -9.77 -8.98
CA GLY A 82 25.02 -10.11 -7.65
C GLY A 82 23.95 -9.16 -7.12
N THR A 83 23.32 -8.37 -7.98
CA THR A 83 22.27 -7.43 -7.63
C THR A 83 20.94 -7.81 -8.28
N LEU A 84 19.84 -7.34 -7.66
CA LEU A 84 18.47 -7.48 -8.17
C LEU A 84 17.75 -6.14 -8.05
N VAL A 85 17.08 -5.74 -9.12
CA VAL A 85 16.19 -4.57 -9.14
C VAL A 85 14.77 -5.05 -9.37
N ALA A 86 13.86 -4.71 -8.46
CA ALA A 86 12.44 -4.97 -8.59
C ALA A 86 11.66 -3.65 -8.59
N MET A 87 10.82 -3.45 -9.60
CA MET A 87 9.99 -2.26 -9.71
C MET A 87 8.56 -2.59 -9.30
N PHE A 88 8.00 -1.75 -8.44
CA PHE A 88 6.64 -1.85 -7.95
C PHE A 88 5.88 -0.58 -8.34
N TYR A 89 4.90 -0.73 -9.22
CA TYR A 89 4.04 0.37 -9.62
C TYR A 89 2.70 0.30 -8.87
N PRO A 90 2.14 1.44 -8.45
CA PRO A 90 0.79 1.46 -7.91
C PRO A 90 -0.18 0.86 -8.94
N PRO A 91 -1.04 -0.09 -8.54
CA PRO A 91 -2.00 -0.68 -9.46
C PRO A 91 -3.06 0.34 -9.86
N ASN A 92 -3.55 0.26 -11.09
CA ASN A 92 -4.78 0.94 -11.48
C ASN A 92 -6.01 0.13 -11.03
N LEU A 93 -7.21 0.69 -11.21
CA LEU A 93 -8.45 0.04 -10.78
C LEU A 93 -8.68 -1.33 -11.47
N ALA A 94 -8.32 -1.45 -12.75
CA ALA A 94 -8.49 -2.70 -13.49
C ALA A 94 -7.55 -3.79 -12.98
N ASP A 95 -6.28 -3.44 -12.76
CA ASP A 95 -5.28 -4.35 -12.21
C ASP A 95 -5.64 -4.79 -10.79
N MET A 96 -6.11 -3.85 -9.96
CA MET A 96 -6.56 -4.18 -8.61
C MET A 96 -7.81 -5.06 -8.63
N ALA A 97 -8.78 -4.81 -9.51
CA ALA A 97 -9.96 -5.67 -9.64
C ALA A 97 -9.60 -7.10 -10.09
N ASN A 98 -8.58 -7.26 -10.95
CA ASN A 98 -8.06 -8.58 -11.30
C ASN A 98 -7.38 -9.25 -10.09
N THR A 99 -6.58 -8.50 -9.35
CA THR A 99 -5.97 -8.99 -8.09
C THR A 99 -7.03 -9.43 -7.09
N VAL A 100 -8.13 -8.68 -6.95
CA VAL A 100 -9.26 -9.06 -6.08
C VAL A 100 -9.91 -10.36 -6.53
N ARG A 101 -10.09 -10.58 -7.85
CA ARG A 101 -10.61 -11.86 -8.36
C ARG A 101 -9.67 -13.02 -8.05
N ASP A 102 -8.36 -12.85 -8.26
CA ASP A 102 -7.37 -13.87 -7.94
C ASP A 102 -7.35 -14.22 -6.43
N LEU A 103 -7.49 -13.22 -5.56
CA LEU A 103 -7.60 -13.43 -4.12
C LEU A 103 -8.89 -14.17 -3.76
N ALA A 104 -10.02 -13.78 -4.37
CA ALA A 104 -11.30 -14.41 -4.16
C ALA A 104 -11.30 -15.89 -4.61
N ASP A 105 -10.76 -16.17 -5.77
CA ASP A 105 -10.65 -17.55 -6.28
C ASP A 105 -9.82 -18.44 -5.34
N ARG A 106 -8.74 -17.93 -4.78
CA ARG A 106 -7.90 -18.63 -3.78
C ARG A 106 -8.65 -18.90 -2.48
N SER A 107 -9.59 -18.04 -2.12
CA SER A 107 -10.43 -18.18 -0.92
C SER A 107 -11.71 -18.96 -1.18
N GLY A 108 -11.89 -19.50 -2.40
CA GLY A 108 -13.11 -20.22 -2.77
C GLY A 108 -14.32 -19.31 -3.04
N LEU A 109 -14.09 -18.01 -3.31
CA LEU A 109 -15.18 -17.07 -3.64
C LEU A 109 -15.29 -16.85 -5.14
N ARG A 110 -16.51 -16.85 -5.63
CA ARG A 110 -16.86 -16.38 -6.98
C ARG A 110 -17.56 -15.05 -6.88
N LEU A 111 -16.89 -13.98 -7.35
CA LEU A 111 -17.43 -12.64 -7.26
C LEU A 111 -18.40 -12.36 -8.41
N GLY A 112 -19.65 -12.00 -8.08
CA GLY A 112 -20.66 -11.62 -9.03
C GLY A 112 -20.54 -10.17 -9.50
N GLY A 113 -20.93 -9.89 -10.75
CA GLY A 113 -21.05 -8.54 -11.29
C GLY A 113 -19.79 -7.68 -11.21
N ASP A 114 -19.93 -6.48 -10.64
CA ASP A 114 -18.87 -5.49 -10.46
C ASP A 114 -18.22 -5.50 -9.07
N LEU A 115 -18.50 -6.54 -8.26
CA LEU A 115 -18.06 -6.62 -6.86
C LEU A 115 -16.53 -6.51 -6.71
N ALA A 116 -15.76 -7.13 -7.60
CA ALA A 116 -14.30 -7.00 -7.60
C ALA A 116 -13.83 -5.54 -7.74
N GLN A 117 -14.49 -4.75 -8.59
CA GLN A 117 -14.17 -3.33 -8.74
C GLN A 117 -14.60 -2.50 -7.53
N ARG A 118 -15.70 -2.87 -6.87
CA ARG A 118 -16.15 -2.20 -5.65
C ARG A 118 -15.19 -2.45 -4.50
N ILE A 119 -14.76 -3.70 -4.30
CA ILE A 119 -13.74 -4.05 -3.31
C ILE A 119 -12.44 -3.30 -3.60
N ALA A 120 -11.98 -3.26 -4.86
CA ALA A 120 -10.77 -2.54 -5.26
C ALA A 120 -10.85 -1.04 -4.96
N ARG A 121 -12.00 -0.40 -5.16
CA ARG A 121 -12.22 1.02 -4.81
C ARG A 121 -12.29 1.23 -3.31
N ALA A 122 -13.03 0.39 -2.59
CA ALA A 122 -13.20 0.49 -1.15
C ALA A 122 -11.88 0.30 -0.40
N SER A 123 -10.99 -0.56 -0.92
CA SER A 123 -9.64 -0.75 -0.38
C SER A 123 -8.64 0.35 -0.78
N GLY A 124 -9.06 1.40 -1.51
CA GLY A 124 -8.15 2.46 -1.94
C GLY A 124 -7.01 1.98 -2.83
N LEU A 125 -7.20 0.88 -3.57
CA LEU A 125 -6.19 0.19 -4.37
C LEU A 125 -5.03 -0.41 -3.53
N ASP A 126 -5.20 -0.54 -2.21
CA ASP A 126 -4.27 -1.26 -1.34
C ASP A 126 -4.59 -2.75 -1.34
N ARG A 127 -3.61 -3.56 -1.76
CA ARG A 127 -3.76 -5.01 -1.88
C ARG A 127 -4.06 -5.68 -0.53
N ARG A 128 -3.44 -5.23 0.56
CA ARG A 128 -3.63 -5.85 1.89
C ARG A 128 -5.04 -5.58 2.41
N LEU A 129 -5.54 -4.37 2.19
CA LEU A 129 -6.92 -4.05 2.53
C LEU A 129 -7.90 -4.85 1.68
N ALA A 130 -7.65 -4.97 0.36
CA ALA A 130 -8.47 -5.79 -0.52
C ALA A 130 -8.47 -7.28 -0.11
N GLU A 131 -7.32 -7.84 0.27
CA GLU A 131 -7.18 -9.21 0.77
C GLU A 131 -7.99 -9.42 2.06
N ALA A 132 -7.88 -8.50 3.03
CA ALA A 132 -8.66 -8.55 4.26
C ALA A 132 -10.19 -8.49 4.00
N GLU A 133 -10.62 -7.69 3.03
CA GLU A 133 -12.03 -7.62 2.65
C GLU A 133 -12.52 -8.93 2.00
N VAL A 134 -11.70 -9.54 1.13
CA VAL A 134 -11.99 -10.85 0.53
C VAL A 134 -12.05 -11.94 1.59
N GLU A 135 -11.11 -11.96 2.54
CA GLU A 135 -11.09 -12.92 3.64
C GLU A 135 -12.33 -12.81 4.53
N LYS A 136 -12.75 -11.60 4.90
CA LYS A 136 -13.99 -11.37 5.65
C LYS A 136 -15.20 -11.94 4.92
N LEU A 137 -15.27 -11.70 3.61
CA LEU A 137 -16.37 -12.18 2.77
C LEU A 137 -16.37 -13.71 2.68
N ALA A 138 -15.19 -14.33 2.57
CA ALA A 138 -15.04 -15.78 2.58
C ALA A 138 -15.51 -16.40 3.90
N LEU A 139 -15.11 -15.81 5.01
CA LEU A 139 -15.54 -16.24 6.36
C LEU A 139 -17.06 -16.09 6.55
N TYR A 140 -17.62 -14.98 6.11
CA TYR A 140 -19.07 -14.73 6.21
C TYR A 140 -19.91 -15.75 5.43
N LEU A 141 -19.46 -16.15 4.25
CA LEU A 141 -20.16 -17.08 3.38
C LEU A 141 -19.76 -18.55 3.64
N ASP A 142 -18.88 -18.82 4.60
CA ASP A 142 -18.32 -20.15 4.83
C ASP A 142 -17.75 -20.74 3.53
N ALA A 143 -16.94 -19.94 2.83
CA ALA A 143 -16.33 -20.31 1.55
C ALA A 143 -14.94 -20.89 1.78
N ALA A 144 -14.61 -21.93 1.02
CA ALA A 144 -13.29 -22.53 0.98
C ALA A 144 -12.99 -23.01 -0.45
N PRO A 145 -11.71 -23.23 -0.83
CA PRO A 145 -11.35 -23.70 -2.17
C PRO A 145 -12.04 -25.00 -2.60
N ASP A 146 -12.30 -25.88 -1.65
CA ASP A 146 -13.03 -27.13 -1.83
C ASP A 146 -14.55 -26.99 -1.70
N MET A 147 -15.02 -25.86 -1.17
CA MET A 147 -16.44 -25.53 -1.01
C MET A 147 -16.73 -24.09 -1.49
N PRO A 148 -16.65 -23.84 -2.80
CA PRO A 148 -16.76 -22.47 -3.31
C PRO A 148 -18.17 -21.88 -3.15
N ARG A 149 -18.23 -20.57 -2.86
CA ARG A 149 -19.46 -19.79 -2.70
C ARG A 149 -19.47 -18.60 -3.66
N THR A 150 -20.66 -18.18 -4.05
CA THR A 150 -20.83 -16.96 -4.82
C THR A 150 -21.08 -15.79 -3.87
N ALA A 151 -20.29 -14.74 -4.02
CA ALA A 151 -20.47 -13.49 -3.31
C ALA A 151 -21.08 -12.45 -4.26
N ASP A 152 -22.12 -11.80 -3.80
CA ASP A 152 -22.81 -10.71 -4.47
C ASP A 152 -22.75 -9.41 -3.67
N LEU A 153 -23.43 -8.39 -4.14
CA LEU A 153 -23.46 -7.09 -3.48
C LEU A 153 -24.19 -7.13 -2.13
N GLU A 154 -25.18 -7.99 -1.99
CA GLU A 154 -25.96 -8.12 -0.74
C GLU A 154 -25.06 -8.71 0.36
N ALA A 155 -24.30 -9.75 0.05
CA ALA A 155 -23.31 -10.30 0.97
C ALA A 155 -22.21 -9.30 1.32
N TRP A 156 -21.76 -8.52 0.35
CA TRP A 156 -20.79 -7.45 0.57
C TRP A 156 -21.33 -6.35 1.48
N ASP A 157 -22.55 -5.86 1.22
CA ASP A 157 -23.15 -4.80 2.02
C ASP A 157 -23.46 -5.25 3.47
N ALA A 158 -23.70 -6.54 3.66
CA ALA A 158 -23.95 -7.12 4.99
C ALA A 158 -22.72 -7.09 5.91
N ILE A 159 -21.51 -7.21 5.35
CA ILE A 159 -20.26 -7.28 6.12
C ILE A 159 -19.29 -6.15 5.78
N GLY A 160 -19.54 -5.46 4.67
CA GLY A 160 -18.70 -4.36 4.23
C GLY A 160 -18.59 -3.33 5.35
N ALA A 161 -17.39 -3.15 5.88
CA ALA A 161 -17.13 -1.97 6.66
C ALA A 161 -17.38 -0.79 5.73
N THR A 162 -18.53 -0.14 5.88
CA THR A 162 -18.62 1.27 5.54
C THR A 162 -17.51 1.92 6.35
N SER A 163 -16.38 2.27 5.71
CA SER A 163 -15.40 3.09 6.40
C SER A 163 -16.17 4.28 6.98
N GLU A 164 -15.79 4.77 8.16
CA GLU A 164 -16.42 5.98 8.68
C GLU A 164 -16.46 7.07 7.61
N GLU A 165 -15.44 7.09 6.74
CA GLU A 165 -15.31 8.01 5.61
C GLU A 165 -16.42 7.80 4.55
N ASP A 166 -16.76 6.56 4.19
CA ASP A 166 -17.89 6.25 3.29
C ASP A 166 -19.23 6.59 3.94
N GLY A 167 -19.33 6.47 5.25
CA GLY A 167 -20.47 6.92 6.04
C GLY A 167 -20.72 8.43 5.91
N PHE A 168 -19.67 9.24 5.83
CA PHE A 168 -19.76 10.70 5.74
C PHE A 168 -19.97 11.22 4.31
N MET A 169 -19.47 10.53 3.30
CA MET A 169 -19.45 11.02 1.91
C MET A 169 -20.82 11.38 1.33
N PRO A 170 -21.91 10.69 1.60
CA PRO A 170 -23.25 11.11 1.13
C PRO A 170 -23.65 12.49 1.68
N LEU A 171 -23.37 12.78 2.97
CA LEU A 171 -23.60 14.09 3.55
C LEU A 171 -22.70 15.15 2.93
N VAL A 172 -21.39 14.88 2.85
CA VAL A 172 -20.38 15.80 2.30
C VAL A 172 -20.72 16.17 0.86
N ASN A 173 -21.01 15.18 0.02
CA ASN A 173 -21.36 15.41 -1.38
C ASN A 173 -22.71 16.15 -1.51
N ALA A 174 -23.71 15.83 -0.70
CA ALA A 174 -24.98 16.55 -0.72
C ALA A 174 -24.83 18.02 -0.32
N ALA A 175 -23.97 18.30 0.67
CA ALA A 175 -23.71 19.68 1.12
C ALA A 175 -22.93 20.48 0.06
N LEU A 176 -21.81 19.93 -0.44
CA LEU A 176 -20.96 20.62 -1.41
C LEU A 176 -21.61 20.80 -2.78
N SER A 177 -22.55 19.90 -3.16
CA SER A 177 -23.34 20.05 -4.40
C SER A 177 -24.64 20.83 -4.22
N GLY A 178 -24.89 21.44 -3.06
CA GLY A 178 -26.06 22.27 -2.82
C GLY A 178 -27.39 21.52 -2.72
N GLN A 179 -27.39 20.20 -2.47
CA GLN A 179 -28.57 19.36 -2.37
C GLN A 179 -29.24 19.48 -0.98
N ALA A 180 -29.69 20.69 -0.63
CA ALA A 180 -30.20 21.03 0.71
C ALA A 180 -31.33 20.09 1.19
N LYS A 181 -32.18 19.61 0.28
CA LYS A 181 -33.30 18.71 0.60
C LYS A 181 -32.84 17.34 1.13
N ARG A 182 -31.62 16.89 0.81
CA ARG A 182 -31.07 15.60 1.28
C ARG A 182 -30.39 15.68 2.63
N LEU A 183 -29.94 16.86 3.04
CA LEU A 183 -29.14 17.04 4.27
C LEU A 183 -29.82 16.53 5.54
N PRO A 184 -31.13 16.78 5.78
CA PRO A 184 -31.78 16.27 7.00
C PRO A 184 -31.77 14.74 7.08
N GLY A 185 -31.99 14.06 5.96
CA GLY A 185 -31.94 12.58 5.90
C GLY A 185 -30.54 12.02 6.15
N GLU A 186 -29.53 12.61 5.52
CA GLU A 186 -28.13 12.19 5.73
C GLU A 186 -27.66 12.47 7.17
N LEU A 187 -28.05 13.58 7.77
CA LEU A 187 -27.74 13.88 9.16
C LEU A 187 -28.42 12.90 10.13
N ALA A 188 -29.67 12.54 9.88
CA ALA A 188 -30.37 11.52 10.67
C ALA A 188 -29.66 10.16 10.58
N ARG A 189 -29.25 9.77 9.38
CA ARG A 189 -28.46 8.55 9.13
C ARG A 189 -27.15 8.55 9.92
N LEU A 190 -26.39 9.65 9.90
CA LEU A 190 -25.13 9.75 10.63
C LEU A 190 -25.33 9.62 12.15
N ARG A 191 -26.41 10.18 12.68
CA ARG A 191 -26.76 10.04 14.10
C ARG A 191 -27.08 8.58 14.46
N THR A 192 -27.81 7.86 13.60
CA THR A 192 -28.14 6.44 13.80
C THR A 192 -26.88 5.57 13.79
N LEU A 193 -25.90 5.91 12.94
CA LEU A 193 -24.62 5.20 12.85
C LEU A 193 -23.63 5.61 13.96
N ALA A 194 -24.00 6.54 14.84
CA ALA A 194 -23.16 7.08 15.93
C ALA A 194 -21.74 7.51 15.48
N LEU A 195 -21.63 8.05 14.26
CA LEU A 195 -20.35 8.43 13.66
C LEU A 195 -19.77 9.69 14.31
N ASN A 196 -18.43 9.74 14.38
CA ASN A 196 -17.72 10.84 15.03
C ASN A 196 -17.87 12.17 14.27
N PRO A 197 -18.37 13.25 14.89
CA PRO A 197 -18.50 14.56 14.26
C PRO A 197 -17.19 15.16 13.73
N VAL A 198 -16.05 14.84 14.37
CA VAL A 198 -14.72 15.27 13.90
C VAL A 198 -14.38 14.61 12.57
N GLY A 199 -14.74 13.35 12.38
CA GLY A 199 -14.58 12.64 11.11
C GLY A 199 -15.37 13.31 9.98
N VAL A 200 -16.59 13.79 10.26
CA VAL A 200 -17.39 14.57 9.29
C VAL A 200 -16.64 15.84 8.85
N ALA A 201 -16.10 16.61 9.80
CA ALA A 201 -15.38 17.84 9.53
C ALA A 201 -14.13 17.59 8.65
N LEU A 202 -13.37 16.55 8.98
CA LEU A 202 -12.20 16.14 8.20
C LEU A 202 -12.57 15.67 6.78
N ALA A 203 -13.70 14.96 6.62
CA ALA A 203 -14.18 14.55 5.31
C ALA A 203 -14.59 15.76 4.45
N PHE A 204 -15.19 16.79 5.04
CA PHE A 204 -15.47 18.06 4.38
C PHE A 204 -14.19 18.78 3.92
N GLU A 205 -13.20 18.89 4.81
CA GLU A 205 -11.92 19.52 4.50
C GLU A 205 -11.22 18.84 3.32
N ARG A 206 -11.07 17.51 3.39
CA ARG A 206 -10.45 16.71 2.32
C ARG A 206 -11.18 16.86 1.00
N ARG A 207 -12.50 16.81 1.02
CA ARG A 207 -13.30 16.91 -0.20
C ARG A 207 -13.27 18.31 -0.80
N ALA A 208 -13.30 19.36 0.01
CA ALA A 208 -13.17 20.74 -0.44
C ALA A 208 -11.79 21.02 -1.08
N ALA A 209 -10.73 20.39 -0.58
CA ALA A 209 -9.39 20.50 -1.17
C ALA A 209 -9.24 19.78 -2.53
N GLN A 210 -10.22 18.94 -2.92
CA GLN A 210 -10.24 18.21 -4.20
C GLN A 210 -11.10 18.91 -5.29
N LEU A 211 -11.80 19.99 -4.96
CA LEU A 211 -12.65 20.76 -5.87
C LEU A 211 -11.92 21.97 -6.42
#